data_d6f9bf12bb6ced11ab9326ab7804c884
#
_entry.id   d6f9bf12bb6ced11ab9326ab7804c884
#
_cell.length_a   1.000
_cell.length_b   1.000
_cell.length_c   1.000
_cell.angle_alpha   90.00
_cell.angle_beta   90.00
_cell.angle_gamma   90.00
#
_symmetry.space_group_name_H-M   'P 1'
#
loop_
_entity.id
_entity.type
_entity.pdbx_description
1 polymer ?
#
loop_
_entity_poly.entity_id
_entity_poly.type
_entity_poly.pdbx_seq_one_letter_code
_entity_poly.pdbx_strand_id
1 'polypeptide(L)'
;VIITDVIQSVLILLGMLIVAWCTFNHNLIGSWSMMVDFDQDKLKEIVEGKKLMHLYKPMDHEKHPWTGMLTGVLVLHLYYWGANQVIVQRALSARSLKDARTGIIAAGFLKLLIPFVSVGTGIAAYYLFQQLMPGVKLDPDTAFPMLMREVVAPLAVPGLVGLVAAGLIGAILSSVDSMLNSAATLITFDGYKRFVNAEASDEKLVRLGKIIIGLLVLISAGLTILVFDPNTDEPYMEYVLGHQARLTSGLVAAFIMGMLWSRSTPTAGFV
;
A
#
# COMPACT_ATOMS: atom_id res chain seq x y z
N VAL A 1 -4.78 -17.73 4.86
CA VAL A 1 -4.18 -16.52 4.31
C VAL A 1 -4.10 -16.59 2.79
N ILE A 2 -3.29 -17.46 2.17
CA ILE A 2 -3.07 -17.48 0.70
C ILE A 2 -4.38 -17.63 -0.11
N ILE A 3 -5.26 -18.55 0.28
CA ILE A 3 -6.54 -18.79 -0.43
C ILE A 3 -7.47 -17.58 -0.26
N THR A 4 -7.56 -17.03 0.92
CA THR A 4 -8.35 -15.81 1.17
C THR A 4 -7.81 -14.61 0.41
N ASP A 5 -6.48 -14.45 0.33
CA ASP A 5 -5.82 -13.40 -0.43
C ASP A 5 -6.17 -13.47 -1.93
N VAL A 6 -6.27 -14.66 -2.52
CA VAL A 6 -6.69 -14.82 -3.92
C VAL A 6 -8.11 -14.31 -4.15
N ILE A 7 -9.06 -14.70 -3.29
CA ILE A 7 -10.45 -14.24 -3.40
C ILE A 7 -10.52 -12.72 -3.21
N GLN A 8 -9.85 -12.21 -2.19
CA GLN A 8 -9.80 -10.77 -1.90
C GLN A 8 -9.15 -9.98 -3.04
N SER A 9 -8.09 -10.50 -3.67
CA SER A 9 -7.45 -9.84 -4.81
C SER A 9 -8.37 -9.72 -6.03
N VAL A 10 -9.19 -10.72 -6.29
CA VAL A 10 -10.21 -10.63 -7.35
C VAL A 10 -11.25 -9.56 -7.03
N LEU A 11 -11.75 -9.52 -5.80
CA LEU A 11 -12.72 -8.49 -5.37
C LEU A 11 -12.14 -7.08 -5.42
N ILE A 12 -10.89 -6.90 -5.01
CA ILE A 12 -10.17 -5.62 -5.08
C ILE A 12 -10.05 -5.16 -6.53
N LEU A 13 -9.57 -6.03 -7.42
CA LEU A 13 -9.40 -5.70 -8.83
C LEU A 13 -10.73 -5.35 -9.50
N LEU A 14 -11.79 -6.13 -9.24
CA LEU A 14 -13.12 -5.82 -9.75
C LEU A 14 -13.63 -4.49 -9.22
N GLY A 15 -13.55 -4.25 -7.91
CA GLY A 15 -13.97 -2.99 -7.31
C GLY A 15 -13.23 -1.78 -7.88
N MET A 16 -11.90 -1.89 -8.03
CA MET A 16 -11.06 -0.85 -8.59
C MET A 16 -11.39 -0.57 -10.07
N LEU A 17 -11.59 -1.61 -10.88
CA LEU A 17 -11.97 -1.47 -12.29
C LEU A 17 -13.36 -0.85 -12.44
N ILE A 18 -14.31 -1.20 -11.58
CA ILE A 18 -15.65 -0.60 -11.57
C ILE A 18 -15.56 0.89 -11.27
N VAL A 19 -14.85 1.28 -10.20
CA VAL A 19 -14.69 2.70 -9.84
C VAL A 19 -14.00 3.47 -10.97
N ALA A 20 -12.93 2.91 -11.54
CA ALA A 20 -12.24 3.51 -12.67
C ALA A 20 -13.18 3.70 -13.87
N TRP A 21 -13.89 2.63 -14.25
CA TRP A 21 -14.86 2.68 -15.35
C TRP A 21 -15.93 3.76 -15.12
N CYS A 22 -16.54 3.78 -13.95
CA CYS A 22 -17.56 4.76 -13.61
C CYS A 22 -17.02 6.20 -13.65
N THR A 23 -15.80 6.40 -13.12
CA THR A 23 -15.16 7.72 -13.09
C THR A 23 -14.81 8.21 -14.50
N PHE A 24 -14.16 7.38 -15.32
CA PHE A 24 -13.79 7.78 -16.69
C PHE A 24 -14.96 7.95 -17.64
N ASN A 25 -16.09 7.28 -17.39
CA ASN A 25 -17.32 7.45 -18.16
C ASN A 25 -18.25 8.53 -17.59
N HIS A 26 -17.84 9.26 -16.57
CA HIS A 26 -18.63 10.35 -16.04
C HIS A 26 -18.71 11.52 -17.03
N ASN A 27 -19.90 12.10 -17.22
CA ASN A 27 -20.16 13.12 -18.23
C ASN A 27 -19.23 14.34 -18.16
N LEU A 28 -18.75 14.69 -16.96
CA LEU A 28 -17.84 15.82 -16.75
C LEU A 28 -16.36 15.50 -17.08
N ILE A 29 -15.98 14.24 -17.17
CA ILE A 29 -14.62 13.82 -17.57
C ILE A 29 -14.51 13.81 -19.11
N GLY A 30 -15.53 13.30 -19.80
CA GLY A 30 -15.66 13.29 -21.26
C GLY A 30 -14.59 12.49 -21.99
N SER A 31 -13.33 12.90 -21.92
CA SER A 31 -12.21 12.23 -22.59
C SER A 31 -10.89 12.47 -21.87
N TRP A 32 -9.90 11.62 -22.19
CA TRP A 32 -8.52 11.80 -21.70
C TRP A 32 -7.92 13.16 -22.11
N SER A 33 -8.18 13.61 -23.35
CA SER A 33 -7.73 14.91 -23.81
C SER A 33 -8.28 16.07 -22.99
N MET A 34 -9.56 16.02 -22.60
CA MET A 34 -10.14 17.05 -21.73
C MET A 34 -9.44 17.12 -20.36
N MET A 35 -9.04 15.98 -19.80
CA MET A 35 -8.29 15.95 -18.55
C MET A 35 -6.88 16.57 -18.72
N VAL A 36 -6.22 16.28 -19.84
CA VAL A 36 -4.90 16.86 -20.16
C VAL A 36 -5.01 18.38 -20.35
N ASP A 37 -6.02 18.85 -21.10
CA ASP A 37 -6.25 20.27 -21.32
C ASP A 37 -6.58 20.99 -19.99
N PHE A 38 -7.36 20.36 -19.13
CA PHE A 38 -7.65 20.88 -17.80
C PHE A 38 -6.38 21.00 -16.95
N ASP A 39 -5.49 20.00 -16.95
CA ASP A 39 -4.21 20.03 -16.26
C ASP A 39 -3.29 21.13 -16.77
N GLN A 40 -3.30 21.37 -18.09
CA GLN A 40 -2.40 22.34 -18.71
C GLN A 40 -2.87 23.79 -18.56
N ASP A 41 -4.16 24.06 -18.75
CA ASP A 41 -4.69 25.40 -18.88
C ASP A 41 -5.44 25.89 -17.63
N LYS A 42 -6.34 25.08 -17.07
CA LYS A 42 -7.19 25.50 -15.96
C LYS A 42 -6.58 25.30 -14.59
N LEU A 43 -5.67 24.34 -14.41
CA LEU A 43 -5.07 24.11 -13.11
C LEU A 43 -4.14 25.23 -12.67
N LYS A 44 -3.55 25.95 -13.62
CA LYS A 44 -2.74 27.14 -13.32
C LYS A 44 -3.53 28.24 -12.61
N GLU A 45 -4.81 28.34 -12.93
CA GLU A 45 -5.72 29.34 -12.34
C GLU A 45 -6.25 28.91 -10.96
N ILE A 46 -6.46 27.62 -10.75
CA ILE A 46 -7.16 27.08 -9.57
C ILE A 46 -6.20 26.69 -8.43
N VAL A 47 -4.98 26.17 -8.73
CA VAL A 47 -4.08 25.53 -7.74
C VAL A 47 -2.62 25.99 -7.89
N GLU A 48 -2.37 27.28 -8.15
CA GLU A 48 -1.01 27.84 -8.22
C GLU A 48 0.00 27.04 -9.04
N GLY A 49 -0.43 26.52 -10.19
CA GLY A 49 0.47 25.89 -11.16
C GLY A 49 0.91 24.46 -10.87
N LYS A 50 0.26 23.74 -9.96
CA LYS A 50 0.57 22.33 -9.69
C LYS A 50 -0.04 21.41 -10.73
N LYS A 51 0.72 21.09 -11.77
CA LYS A 51 0.34 20.04 -12.74
C LYS A 51 0.41 18.66 -12.06
N LEU A 52 -0.62 17.82 -12.28
CA LEU A 52 -0.67 16.45 -11.76
C LEU A 52 -0.14 15.42 -12.76
N MET A 53 -0.28 15.70 -14.07
CA MET A 53 0.12 14.78 -15.13
C MET A 53 1.62 14.91 -15.49
N HIS A 54 2.50 14.77 -14.49
CA HIS A 54 3.93 14.61 -14.75
C HIS A 54 4.56 13.64 -13.76
N LEU A 55 5.46 12.81 -14.26
CA LEU A 55 6.02 11.70 -13.52
C LEU A 55 7.15 12.14 -12.57
N TYR A 56 7.90 13.17 -12.95
CA TYR A 56 9.08 13.60 -12.23
C TYR A 56 8.89 14.98 -11.63
N LYS A 57 9.20 15.12 -10.36
CA LYS A 57 9.27 16.42 -9.68
C LYS A 57 10.68 16.99 -9.78
N PRO A 58 10.85 18.33 -9.78
CA PRO A 58 12.16 18.97 -9.80
C PRO A 58 13.05 18.53 -8.64
N MET A 59 14.35 18.75 -8.74
CA MET A 59 15.34 18.36 -7.72
C MET A 59 15.17 19.13 -6.40
N ASP A 60 14.64 20.32 -6.45
CA ASP A 60 14.34 21.20 -5.33
C ASP A 60 12.94 20.99 -4.71
N HIS A 61 12.20 20.02 -5.19
CA HIS A 61 10.89 19.70 -4.61
C HIS A 61 11.03 19.14 -3.21
N GLU A 62 10.37 19.76 -2.23
CA GLU A 62 10.54 19.47 -0.79
C GLU A 62 10.30 18.00 -0.40
N LYS A 63 9.25 17.37 -0.96
CA LYS A 63 8.82 16.04 -0.52
C LYS A 63 9.24 14.92 -1.49
N HIS A 64 9.23 15.16 -2.79
CA HIS A 64 9.40 14.13 -3.82
C HIS A 64 10.36 14.57 -4.94
N PRO A 65 11.61 14.93 -4.63
CA PRO A 65 12.59 15.21 -5.68
C PRO A 65 12.91 13.93 -6.46
N TRP A 66 13.12 14.05 -7.78
CA TRP A 66 13.43 12.87 -8.60
C TRP A 66 14.68 12.12 -8.12
N THR A 67 15.64 12.83 -7.53
CA THR A 67 16.86 12.24 -6.95
C THR A 67 16.54 11.33 -5.76
N GLY A 68 15.57 11.73 -4.92
CA GLY A 68 15.08 10.91 -3.80
C GLY A 68 14.37 9.64 -4.27
N MET A 69 13.71 9.68 -5.43
CA MET A 69 13.12 8.49 -6.03
C MET A 69 14.17 7.47 -6.46
N LEU A 70 15.30 7.92 -7.01
CA LEU A 70 16.39 7.02 -7.42
C LEU A 70 17.19 6.45 -6.24
N THR A 71 17.22 7.12 -5.11
CA THR A 71 18.00 6.71 -3.93
C THR A 71 17.11 6.09 -2.85
N GLY A 72 16.24 6.88 -2.23
CA GLY A 72 15.43 6.45 -1.10
C GLY A 72 14.39 5.38 -1.46
N VAL A 73 13.69 5.56 -2.60
CA VAL A 73 12.69 4.59 -3.05
C VAL A 73 13.35 3.27 -3.46
N LEU A 74 14.56 3.29 -4.02
CA LEU A 74 15.31 2.07 -4.32
C LEU A 74 15.61 1.27 -3.04
N VAL A 75 16.08 1.93 -1.99
CA VAL A 75 16.34 1.31 -0.69
C VAL A 75 15.05 0.70 -0.11
N LEU A 76 13.94 1.45 -0.17
CA LEU A 76 12.64 0.96 0.28
C LEU A 76 12.18 -0.28 -0.51
N HIS A 77 12.43 -0.31 -1.82
CA HIS A 77 12.09 -1.47 -2.67
C HIS A 77 12.98 -2.68 -2.38
N LEU A 78 14.27 -2.50 -2.09
CA LEU A 78 15.15 -3.58 -1.66
C LEU A 78 14.65 -4.21 -0.36
N TYR A 79 14.22 -3.39 0.61
CA TYR A 79 13.56 -3.89 1.81
C TYR A 79 12.27 -4.65 1.47
N TYR A 80 11.36 -4.01 0.73
CA TYR A 80 10.02 -4.55 0.47
C TYR A 80 10.07 -5.91 -0.24
N TRP A 81 10.92 -6.04 -1.25
CA TRP A 81 11.01 -7.27 -2.06
C TRP A 81 11.99 -8.30 -1.52
N GLY A 82 13.02 -7.88 -0.78
CA GLY A 82 14.11 -8.76 -0.35
C GLY A 82 14.09 -9.16 1.12
N ALA A 83 13.62 -8.29 2.01
CA ALA A 83 13.70 -8.49 3.46
C ALA A 83 12.35 -8.49 4.17
N ASN A 84 11.28 -8.00 3.53
CA ASN A 84 9.97 -7.95 4.17
C ASN A 84 9.34 -9.34 4.25
N GLN A 85 9.17 -9.85 5.48
CA GLN A 85 8.60 -11.17 5.77
C GLN A 85 7.24 -11.37 5.09
N VAL A 86 6.38 -10.35 5.06
CA VAL A 86 5.04 -10.41 4.44
C VAL A 86 5.11 -10.83 2.96
N ILE A 87 6.11 -10.37 2.23
CA ILE A 87 6.28 -10.69 0.80
C ILE A 87 7.07 -11.98 0.61
N VAL A 88 8.21 -12.08 1.30
CA VAL A 88 9.16 -13.18 1.12
C VAL A 88 8.55 -14.53 1.51
N GLN A 89 7.75 -14.62 2.57
CA GLN A 89 7.08 -15.85 2.98
C GLN A 89 6.16 -16.44 1.90
N ARG A 90 5.51 -15.59 1.08
CA ARG A 90 4.67 -16.06 -0.03
C ARG A 90 5.49 -16.68 -1.16
N ALA A 91 6.63 -16.07 -1.48
CA ALA A 91 7.57 -16.61 -2.46
C ALA A 91 8.18 -17.95 -2.00
N LEU A 92 8.54 -18.03 -0.71
CA LEU A 92 9.10 -19.24 -0.11
C LEU A 92 8.08 -20.38 0.03
N SER A 93 6.79 -20.10 0.07
CA SER A 93 5.72 -21.10 0.13
C SER A 93 5.35 -21.72 -1.23
N ALA A 94 5.99 -21.31 -2.30
CA ALA A 94 5.76 -21.86 -3.63
C ALA A 94 6.24 -23.32 -3.74
N ARG A 95 5.59 -24.12 -4.59
CA ARG A 95 5.91 -25.55 -4.77
C ARG A 95 7.31 -25.79 -5.36
N SER A 96 7.78 -24.86 -6.17
CA SER A 96 9.07 -24.93 -6.82
C SER A 96 9.70 -23.55 -6.98
N LEU A 97 11.03 -23.53 -7.18
CA LEU A 97 11.76 -22.29 -7.50
C LEU A 97 11.25 -21.64 -8.80
N LYS A 98 10.82 -22.46 -9.76
CA LYS A 98 10.23 -22.00 -11.02
C LYS A 98 8.91 -21.26 -10.75
N ASP A 99 8.04 -21.82 -9.93
CA ASP A 99 6.75 -21.21 -9.59
C ASP A 99 6.95 -19.91 -8.80
N ALA A 100 7.88 -19.89 -7.85
CA ALA A 100 8.25 -18.68 -7.11
C ALA A 100 8.69 -17.58 -8.06
N ARG A 101 9.63 -17.86 -8.96
CA ARG A 101 10.14 -16.89 -9.94
C ARG A 101 9.04 -16.38 -10.88
N THR A 102 8.24 -17.28 -11.42
CA THR A 102 7.12 -16.94 -12.31
C THR A 102 6.10 -16.05 -11.58
N GLY A 103 5.76 -16.40 -10.33
CA GLY A 103 4.85 -15.60 -9.50
C GLY A 103 5.36 -14.21 -9.22
N ILE A 104 6.64 -14.05 -8.86
CA ILE A 104 7.25 -12.74 -8.61
C ILE A 104 7.27 -11.88 -9.89
N ILE A 105 7.62 -12.47 -11.04
CA ILE A 105 7.63 -11.76 -12.33
C ILE A 105 6.21 -11.32 -12.70
N ALA A 106 5.23 -12.22 -12.59
CA ALA A 106 3.81 -11.90 -12.84
C ALA A 106 3.30 -10.80 -11.93
N ALA A 107 3.63 -10.84 -10.64
CA ALA A 107 3.31 -9.78 -9.68
C ALA A 107 3.94 -8.43 -10.08
N GLY A 108 5.17 -8.45 -10.58
CA GLY A 108 5.84 -7.25 -11.11
C GLY A 108 5.07 -6.62 -12.27
N PHE A 109 4.63 -7.43 -13.25
CA PHE A 109 3.81 -6.94 -14.38
C PHE A 109 2.46 -6.40 -13.92
N LEU A 110 1.77 -7.10 -13.04
CA LEU A 110 0.51 -6.60 -12.45
C LEU A 110 0.72 -5.28 -11.72
N LYS A 111 1.83 -5.13 -10.98
CA LYS A 111 2.17 -3.91 -10.27
C LYS A 111 2.45 -2.72 -11.20
N LEU A 112 2.85 -2.95 -12.44
CA LEU A 112 2.95 -1.90 -13.46
C LEU A 112 1.58 -1.44 -13.97
N LEU A 113 0.59 -2.34 -14.03
CA LEU A 113 -0.76 -2.01 -14.51
C LEU A 113 -1.61 -1.28 -13.46
N ILE A 114 -1.47 -1.65 -12.18
CA ILE A 114 -2.28 -1.08 -11.09
C ILE A 114 -2.22 0.45 -11.02
N PRO A 115 -1.07 1.14 -11.12
CA PRO A 115 -1.00 2.59 -11.08
C PRO A 115 -1.79 3.28 -12.20
N PHE A 116 -1.88 2.71 -13.39
CA PHE A 116 -2.70 3.28 -14.46
C PHE A 116 -4.16 3.34 -14.08
N VAL A 117 -4.66 2.32 -13.38
CA VAL A 117 -6.04 2.28 -12.92
C VAL A 117 -6.21 3.13 -11.66
N SER A 118 -5.37 2.96 -10.63
CA SER A 118 -5.55 3.64 -9.34
C SER A 118 -5.16 5.12 -9.39
N VAL A 119 -3.96 5.44 -9.88
CA VAL A 119 -3.49 6.84 -9.99
C VAL A 119 -4.26 7.59 -11.05
N GLY A 120 -4.53 6.95 -12.21
CA GLY A 120 -5.35 7.55 -13.26
C GLY A 120 -6.75 7.89 -12.75
N THR A 121 -7.39 6.99 -12.02
CA THR A 121 -8.70 7.25 -11.39
C THR A 121 -8.62 8.37 -10.34
N GLY A 122 -7.55 8.43 -9.56
CA GLY A 122 -7.33 9.50 -8.58
C GLY A 122 -7.19 10.88 -9.23
N ILE A 123 -6.46 10.98 -10.33
CA ILE A 123 -6.34 12.21 -11.13
C ILE A 123 -7.70 12.59 -11.72
N ALA A 124 -8.42 11.64 -12.33
CA ALA A 124 -9.76 11.87 -12.86
C ALA A 124 -10.75 12.33 -11.78
N ALA A 125 -10.68 11.73 -10.59
CA ALA A 125 -11.48 12.13 -9.44
C ALA A 125 -11.19 13.58 -9.02
N TYR A 126 -9.91 13.96 -8.97
CA TYR A 126 -9.52 15.32 -8.64
C TYR A 126 -10.14 16.34 -9.60
N TYR A 127 -10.07 16.09 -10.92
CA TYR A 127 -10.68 16.99 -11.92
C TYR A 127 -12.20 17.01 -11.83
N LEU A 128 -12.81 15.85 -11.62
CA LEU A 128 -14.24 15.75 -11.44
C LEU A 128 -14.71 16.60 -10.24
N PHE A 129 -14.05 16.46 -9.11
CA PHE A 129 -14.45 17.18 -7.90
C PHE A 129 -14.16 18.68 -7.97
N GLN A 130 -13.11 19.11 -8.67
CA GLN A 130 -12.88 20.53 -8.95
C GLN A 130 -14.01 21.15 -9.80
N GLN A 131 -14.63 20.36 -10.68
CA GLN A 131 -15.79 20.82 -11.46
C GLN A 131 -17.11 20.77 -10.66
N LEU A 132 -17.29 19.74 -9.83
CA LEU A 132 -18.48 19.60 -8.98
C LEU A 132 -18.50 20.60 -7.82
N MET A 133 -17.35 20.93 -7.26
CA MET A 133 -17.17 21.77 -6.08
C MET A 133 -16.05 22.80 -6.31
N PRO A 134 -16.25 23.80 -7.17
CA PRO A 134 -15.21 24.77 -7.48
C PRO A 134 -14.74 25.53 -6.23
N GLY A 135 -13.41 25.65 -6.06
CA GLY A 135 -12.81 26.39 -4.96
C GLY A 135 -12.73 25.65 -3.61
N VAL A 136 -13.21 24.42 -3.53
CA VAL A 136 -13.05 23.60 -2.33
C VAL A 136 -11.69 22.92 -2.35
N LYS A 137 -10.92 23.07 -1.27
CA LYS A 137 -9.69 22.31 -1.07
C LYS A 137 -10.06 20.84 -0.85
N LEU A 138 -9.70 20.00 -1.80
CA LEU A 138 -9.97 18.57 -1.71
C LEU A 138 -8.93 17.88 -0.82
N ASP A 139 -9.43 17.11 0.13
CA ASP A 139 -8.63 16.22 0.95
C ASP A 139 -8.40 14.91 0.17
N PRO A 140 -7.15 14.53 -0.13
CA PRO A 140 -6.83 13.30 -0.84
C PRO A 140 -7.40 12.04 -0.17
N ASP A 141 -7.49 12.01 1.14
CA ASP A 141 -7.96 10.85 1.91
C ASP A 141 -9.47 10.65 1.78
N THR A 142 -10.21 11.68 1.38
CA THR A 142 -11.67 11.61 1.11
C THR A 142 -12.00 11.22 -0.33
N ALA A 143 -11.03 11.13 -1.23
CA ALA A 143 -11.27 10.92 -2.67
C ALA A 143 -12.08 9.65 -2.95
N PHE A 144 -11.75 8.52 -2.31
CA PHE A 144 -12.47 7.27 -2.53
C PHE A 144 -13.91 7.29 -1.99
N PRO A 145 -14.19 7.72 -0.74
CA PRO A 145 -15.56 7.90 -0.26
C PRO A 145 -16.38 8.84 -1.14
N MET A 146 -15.79 9.91 -1.64
CA MET A 146 -16.46 10.86 -2.55
C MET A 146 -16.79 10.21 -3.89
N LEU A 147 -15.87 9.42 -4.49
CA LEU A 147 -16.16 8.66 -5.70
C LEU A 147 -17.32 7.68 -5.49
N MET A 148 -17.34 7.01 -4.35
CA MET A 148 -18.46 6.11 -4.02
C MET A 148 -19.79 6.84 -3.95
N ARG A 149 -19.83 8.03 -3.34
CA ARG A 149 -21.03 8.82 -3.14
C ARG A 149 -21.50 9.51 -4.42
N GLU A 150 -20.58 10.15 -5.15
CA GLU A 150 -20.93 11.03 -6.28
C GLU A 150 -20.92 10.31 -7.63
N VAL A 151 -20.21 9.19 -7.75
CA VAL A 151 -20.05 8.51 -9.04
C VAL A 151 -20.71 7.13 -9.07
N VAL A 152 -20.45 6.30 -8.04
CA VAL A 152 -20.94 4.91 -8.05
C VAL A 152 -22.39 4.82 -7.55
N ALA A 153 -22.72 5.47 -6.44
CA ALA A 153 -24.05 5.41 -5.85
C ALA A 153 -25.17 5.97 -6.76
N PRO A 154 -24.96 7.06 -7.53
CA PRO A 154 -25.99 7.60 -8.41
C PRO A 154 -26.39 6.68 -9.58
N LEU A 155 -25.57 5.67 -9.92
CA LEU A 155 -25.93 4.67 -10.93
C LEU A 155 -27.13 3.80 -10.50
N ALA A 156 -27.45 3.79 -9.21
CA ALA A 156 -28.57 3.05 -8.61
C ALA A 156 -28.61 1.55 -8.97
N VAL A 157 -27.43 0.95 -9.29
CA VAL A 157 -27.33 -0.48 -9.59
C VAL A 157 -27.31 -1.26 -8.27
N PRO A 158 -28.28 -2.16 -8.05
CA PRO A 158 -28.36 -2.95 -6.82
C PRO A 158 -27.06 -3.73 -6.56
N GLY A 159 -26.51 -3.60 -5.35
CA GLY A 159 -25.30 -4.32 -4.94
C GLY A 159 -23.97 -3.75 -5.40
N LEU A 160 -23.93 -2.78 -6.34
CA LEU A 160 -22.69 -2.24 -6.89
C LEU A 160 -21.82 -1.56 -5.82
N VAL A 161 -22.42 -0.69 -5.02
CA VAL A 161 -21.75 -0.02 -3.89
C VAL A 161 -21.21 -1.06 -2.89
N GLY A 162 -22.02 -2.08 -2.58
CA GLY A 162 -21.61 -3.17 -1.69
C GLY A 162 -20.46 -3.98 -2.24
N LEU A 163 -20.42 -4.26 -3.54
CA LEU A 163 -19.33 -4.99 -4.20
C LEU A 163 -18.00 -4.20 -4.11
N VAL A 164 -18.05 -2.91 -4.41
CA VAL A 164 -16.84 -2.04 -4.34
C VAL A 164 -16.38 -1.90 -2.89
N ALA A 165 -17.30 -1.70 -1.95
CA ALA A 165 -16.97 -1.65 -0.53
C ALA A 165 -16.38 -2.98 -0.01
N ALA A 166 -16.92 -4.12 -0.45
CA ALA A 166 -16.35 -5.43 -0.14
C ALA A 166 -14.93 -5.60 -0.68
N GLY A 167 -14.65 -5.07 -1.88
CA GLY A 167 -13.30 -5.02 -2.43
C GLY A 167 -12.33 -4.24 -1.54
N LEU A 168 -12.72 -3.04 -1.09
CA LEU A 168 -11.91 -2.23 -0.17
C LEU A 168 -11.67 -2.92 1.17
N ILE A 169 -12.73 -3.44 1.79
CA ILE A 169 -12.63 -4.18 3.06
C ILE A 169 -11.74 -5.41 2.87
N GLY A 170 -11.88 -6.13 1.75
CA GLY A 170 -11.02 -7.25 1.40
C GLY A 170 -9.54 -6.86 1.31
N ALA A 171 -9.23 -5.69 0.72
CA ALA A 171 -7.86 -5.16 0.64
C ALA A 171 -7.26 -4.91 2.03
N ILE A 172 -8.03 -4.28 2.92
CA ILE A 172 -7.62 -3.99 4.30
C ILE A 172 -7.38 -5.30 5.05
N LEU A 173 -8.34 -6.23 5.01
CA LEU A 173 -8.24 -7.51 5.72
C LEU A 173 -7.05 -8.35 5.23
N SER A 174 -6.80 -8.43 3.92
CA SER A 174 -5.65 -9.14 3.36
C SER A 174 -4.31 -8.59 3.88
N SER A 175 -4.20 -7.27 3.95
CA SER A 175 -2.99 -6.61 4.44
C SER A 175 -2.77 -6.85 5.92
N VAL A 176 -3.81 -6.63 6.74
CA VAL A 176 -3.76 -6.81 8.20
C VAL A 176 -3.46 -8.27 8.56
N ASP A 177 -4.17 -9.23 7.94
CA ASP A 177 -3.97 -10.67 8.18
C ASP A 177 -2.53 -11.09 7.87
N SER A 178 -1.99 -10.61 6.76
CA SER A 178 -0.62 -10.92 6.35
C SER A 178 0.43 -10.33 7.30
N MET A 179 0.24 -9.09 7.76
CA MET A 179 1.14 -8.44 8.71
C MET A 179 1.12 -9.13 10.06
N LEU A 180 -0.07 -9.43 10.59
CA LEU A 180 -0.25 -10.12 11.87
C LEU A 180 0.32 -11.54 11.85
N ASN A 181 0.07 -12.29 10.78
CA ASN A 181 0.62 -13.63 10.60
C ASN A 181 2.15 -13.61 10.52
N SER A 182 2.71 -12.65 9.79
CA SER A 182 4.17 -12.46 9.68
C SER A 182 4.80 -12.14 11.04
N ALA A 183 4.25 -11.16 11.76
CA ALA A 183 4.74 -10.79 13.08
C ALA A 183 4.62 -11.94 14.10
N ALA A 184 3.50 -12.64 14.11
CA ALA A 184 3.29 -13.81 14.98
C ALA A 184 4.28 -14.93 14.65
N THR A 185 4.59 -15.16 13.39
CA THR A 185 5.58 -16.16 12.97
C THR A 185 6.97 -15.81 13.47
N LEU A 186 7.41 -14.57 13.31
CA LEU A 186 8.71 -14.11 13.82
C LEU A 186 8.79 -14.26 15.34
N ILE A 187 7.77 -13.84 16.08
CA ILE A 187 7.75 -13.95 17.54
C ILE A 187 7.73 -15.42 17.99
N THR A 188 6.98 -16.29 17.32
CA THR A 188 6.90 -17.70 17.73
C THR A 188 8.13 -18.51 17.34
N PHE A 189 8.65 -18.38 16.12
CA PHE A 189 9.77 -19.20 15.64
C PHE A 189 11.12 -18.58 16.01
N ASP A 190 11.32 -17.31 15.70
CA ASP A 190 12.62 -16.66 15.93
C ASP A 190 12.78 -16.19 17.39
N GLY A 191 11.68 -15.87 18.06
CA GLY A 191 11.67 -15.52 19.48
C GLY A 191 11.51 -16.76 20.36
N TYR A 192 10.27 -17.26 20.48
CA TYR A 192 9.94 -18.28 21.48
C TYR A 192 10.67 -19.60 21.25
N LYS A 193 10.61 -20.19 20.05
CA LYS A 193 11.25 -21.48 19.77
C LYS A 193 12.77 -21.41 19.89
N ARG A 194 13.36 -20.31 19.47
CA ARG A 194 14.82 -20.15 19.48
C ARG A 194 15.40 -19.87 20.87
N PHE A 195 14.74 -19.06 21.68
CA PHE A 195 15.31 -18.56 22.94
C PHE A 195 14.63 -19.13 24.20
N VAL A 196 13.41 -19.65 24.10
CA VAL A 196 12.64 -20.10 25.27
C VAL A 196 12.45 -21.62 25.28
N ASN A 197 12.01 -22.23 24.17
CA ASN A 197 11.76 -23.67 24.10
C ASN A 197 12.04 -24.21 22.69
N ALA A 198 13.24 -24.72 22.47
CA ALA A 198 13.67 -25.26 21.19
C ALA A 198 12.91 -26.55 20.78
N GLU A 199 12.36 -27.30 21.74
CA GLU A 199 11.62 -28.55 21.52
C GLU A 199 10.12 -28.36 21.49
N ALA A 200 9.63 -27.10 21.40
CA ALA A 200 8.20 -26.83 21.33
C ALA A 200 7.55 -27.52 20.13
N SER A 201 6.45 -28.25 20.38
CA SER A 201 5.68 -28.88 19.31
C SER A 201 5.01 -27.86 18.40
N ASP A 202 4.76 -28.25 17.16
CA ASP A 202 4.10 -27.37 16.20
C ASP A 202 2.69 -26.94 16.64
N GLU A 203 1.95 -27.83 17.31
CA GLU A 203 0.66 -27.49 17.89
C GLU A 203 0.76 -26.35 18.94
N LYS A 204 1.79 -26.40 19.78
CA LYS A 204 2.06 -25.37 20.78
C LYS A 204 2.42 -24.03 20.12
N LEU A 205 3.26 -24.07 19.07
CA LEU A 205 3.63 -22.88 18.32
C LEU A 205 2.43 -22.24 17.60
N VAL A 206 1.56 -23.06 16.99
CA VAL A 206 0.32 -22.58 16.35
C VAL A 206 -0.62 -21.94 17.39
N ARG A 207 -0.80 -22.58 18.57
CA ARG A 207 -1.62 -22.01 19.63
C ARG A 207 -1.05 -20.68 20.14
N LEU A 208 0.25 -20.63 20.37
CA LEU A 208 0.93 -19.41 20.79
C LEU A 208 0.79 -18.31 19.73
N GLY A 209 0.97 -18.63 18.44
CA GLY A 209 0.78 -17.71 17.33
C GLY A 209 -0.61 -17.08 17.30
N LYS A 210 -1.67 -17.87 17.54
CA LYS A 210 -3.05 -17.35 17.63
C LYS A 210 -3.22 -16.35 18.77
N ILE A 211 -2.64 -16.63 19.94
CA ILE A 211 -2.66 -15.71 21.08
C ILE A 211 -1.92 -14.42 20.74
N ILE A 212 -0.74 -14.54 20.14
CA ILE A 212 0.07 -13.39 19.75
C ILE A 212 -0.67 -12.52 18.73
N ILE A 213 -1.34 -13.10 17.74
CA ILE A 213 -2.18 -12.36 16.78
C ILE A 213 -3.23 -11.55 17.52
N GLY A 214 -3.95 -12.16 18.46
CA GLY A 214 -4.96 -11.45 19.25
C GLY A 214 -4.39 -10.28 20.05
N LEU A 215 -3.23 -10.49 20.69
CA LEU A 215 -2.53 -9.41 21.41
C LEU A 215 -2.04 -8.30 20.46
N LEU A 216 -1.49 -8.65 19.31
CA LEU A 216 -1.03 -7.68 18.32
C LEU A 216 -2.18 -6.83 17.76
N VAL A 217 -3.36 -7.40 17.56
CA VAL A 217 -4.57 -6.64 17.18
C VAL A 217 -4.91 -5.59 18.24
N LEU A 218 -4.95 -5.99 19.52
CA LEU A 218 -5.25 -5.06 20.60
C LEU A 218 -4.19 -3.97 20.76
N ILE A 219 -2.92 -4.34 20.67
CA ILE A 219 -1.79 -3.39 20.71
C ILE A 219 -1.86 -2.42 19.53
N SER A 220 -2.09 -2.92 18.31
CA SER A 220 -2.20 -2.07 17.12
C SER A 220 -3.37 -1.10 17.22
N ALA A 221 -4.53 -1.56 17.70
CA ALA A 221 -5.69 -0.70 17.92
C ALA A 221 -5.39 0.39 18.96
N GLY A 222 -4.75 0.01 20.07
CA GLY A 222 -4.34 0.96 21.12
C GLY A 222 -3.32 1.98 20.60
N LEU A 223 -2.30 1.54 19.86
CA LEU A 223 -1.31 2.43 19.25
C LEU A 223 -1.93 3.38 18.24
N THR A 224 -2.89 2.91 17.43
CA THR A 224 -3.61 3.77 16.48
C THR A 224 -4.32 4.91 17.20
N ILE A 225 -5.02 4.63 18.31
CA ILE A 225 -5.73 5.63 19.10
C ILE A 225 -4.76 6.63 19.78
N LEU A 226 -3.59 6.16 20.21
CA LEU A 226 -2.64 6.97 20.98
C LEU A 226 -1.67 7.77 20.11
N VAL A 227 -1.32 7.27 18.93
CA VAL A 227 -0.24 7.82 18.10
C VAL A 227 -0.77 8.53 16.85
N PHE A 228 -1.88 8.02 16.29
CA PHE A 228 -2.44 8.63 15.10
C PHE A 228 -3.21 9.91 15.44
N ASP A 229 -2.78 11.03 14.86
CA ASP A 229 -3.52 12.29 14.94
C ASP A 229 -4.47 12.42 13.73
N PRO A 230 -5.79 12.31 13.93
CA PRO A 230 -6.76 12.43 12.84
C PRO A 230 -6.87 13.87 12.28
N ASN A 231 -6.29 14.86 12.98
CA ASN A 231 -6.34 16.26 12.57
C ASN A 231 -5.06 16.71 11.85
N THR A 232 -4.17 15.79 11.50
CA THR A 232 -2.96 16.13 10.75
C THR A 232 -3.34 16.62 9.34
N ASP A 233 -2.69 17.69 8.89
CA ASP A 233 -2.82 18.19 7.51
C ASP A 233 -2.02 17.35 6.50
N GLU A 234 -1.24 16.37 6.97
CA GLU A 234 -0.45 15.50 6.12
C GLU A 234 -1.32 14.35 5.60
N PRO A 235 -1.35 14.11 4.26
CA PRO A 235 -2.08 12.97 3.70
C PRO A 235 -1.64 11.65 4.33
N TYR A 236 -2.59 10.79 4.64
CA TYR A 236 -2.35 9.52 5.35
C TYR A 236 -1.25 8.66 4.71
N MET A 237 -1.19 8.61 3.39
CA MET A 237 -0.15 7.86 2.67
C MET A 237 1.26 8.43 2.94
N GLU A 238 1.43 9.74 2.95
CA GLU A 238 2.71 10.40 3.23
C GLU A 238 3.13 10.15 4.68
N TYR A 239 2.20 10.26 5.61
CA TYR A 239 2.40 9.95 7.02
C TYR A 239 2.92 8.51 7.22
N VAL A 240 2.24 7.53 6.64
CA VAL A 240 2.62 6.10 6.76
C VAL A 240 3.98 5.83 6.12
N LEU A 241 4.22 6.33 4.90
CA LEU A 241 5.50 6.12 4.20
C LEU A 241 6.67 6.78 4.93
N GLY A 242 6.47 7.96 5.52
CA GLY A 242 7.48 8.65 6.31
C GLY A 242 7.90 7.85 7.54
N HIS A 243 6.94 7.31 8.29
CA HIS A 243 7.22 6.45 9.45
C HIS A 243 7.87 5.11 9.04
N GLN A 244 7.38 4.49 7.98
CA GLN A 244 7.96 3.26 7.45
C GLN A 244 9.41 3.47 7.01
N ALA A 245 9.73 4.54 6.31
CA ALA A 245 11.09 4.83 5.86
C ALA A 245 12.07 4.99 7.02
N ARG A 246 11.66 5.66 8.10
CA ARG A 246 12.47 5.84 9.31
C ARG A 246 12.79 4.50 9.99
N LEU A 247 11.81 3.61 10.11
CA LEU A 247 11.97 2.30 10.75
C LEU A 247 12.75 1.31 9.89
N THR A 248 12.57 1.34 8.56
CA THR A 248 13.14 0.34 7.67
C THR A 248 14.56 0.64 7.23
N SER A 249 15.01 1.89 7.28
CA SER A 249 16.35 2.28 6.81
C SER A 249 17.47 1.54 7.54
N GLY A 250 17.40 1.45 8.85
CA GLY A 250 18.37 0.70 9.67
C GLY A 250 18.35 -0.81 9.37
N LEU A 251 17.17 -1.39 9.23
CA LEU A 251 17.00 -2.81 8.87
C LEU A 251 17.63 -3.13 7.51
N VAL A 252 17.41 -2.27 6.51
CA VAL A 252 18.00 -2.45 5.17
C VAL A 252 19.52 -2.33 5.23
N ALA A 253 20.06 -1.37 5.97
CA ALA A 253 21.49 -1.22 6.14
C ALA A 253 22.11 -2.48 6.76
N ALA A 254 21.53 -2.98 7.87
CA ALA A 254 21.99 -4.21 8.53
C ALA A 254 21.91 -5.42 7.58
N PHE A 255 20.83 -5.56 6.82
CA PHE A 255 20.63 -6.65 5.87
C PHE A 255 21.64 -6.63 4.71
N ILE A 256 21.82 -5.47 4.07
CA ILE A 256 22.78 -5.29 2.97
C ILE A 256 24.21 -5.53 3.46
N MET A 257 24.56 -4.96 4.60
CA MET A 257 25.91 -5.15 5.18
C MET A 257 26.14 -6.61 5.57
N GLY A 258 25.11 -7.28 6.13
CA GLY A 258 25.20 -8.71 6.45
C GLY A 258 25.40 -9.59 5.22
N MET A 259 24.83 -9.24 4.07
CA MET A 259 24.98 -10.02 2.84
C MET A 259 26.27 -9.70 2.05
N LEU A 260 26.65 -8.44 1.99
CA LEU A 260 27.72 -7.99 1.09
C LEU A 260 29.09 -7.83 1.79
N TRP A 261 29.12 -7.66 3.10
CA TRP A 261 30.36 -7.45 3.82
C TRP A 261 30.79 -8.70 4.60
N SER A 262 31.84 -9.37 4.13
CA SER A 262 32.35 -10.62 4.70
C SER A 262 32.85 -10.50 6.16
N ARG A 263 33.09 -9.28 6.65
CA ARG A 263 33.49 -9.01 8.05
C ARG A 263 32.33 -8.65 8.97
N SER A 264 31.11 -8.69 8.44
CA SER A 264 29.89 -8.43 9.22
C SER A 264 29.74 -9.49 10.32
N THR A 265 29.51 -9.06 11.55
CA THR A 265 29.33 -9.95 12.72
C THR A 265 27.86 -9.89 13.19
N PRO A 266 27.34 -10.96 13.84
CA PRO A 266 26.00 -10.93 14.42
C PRO A 266 25.81 -9.77 15.41
N THR A 267 26.83 -9.37 16.13
CA THR A 267 26.78 -8.25 17.09
C THR A 267 26.58 -6.91 16.39
N ALA A 268 27.14 -6.72 15.19
CA ALA A 268 26.96 -5.50 14.41
C ALA A 268 25.50 -5.32 13.90
N GLY A 269 24.71 -6.37 13.90
CA GLY A 269 23.27 -6.28 13.56
C GLY A 269 22.39 -5.79 14.70
N PHE A 270 22.91 -5.68 15.94
CA PHE A 270 22.20 -5.19 17.11
C PHE A 270 22.51 -3.72 17.43
N VAL A 271 23.49 -3.12 16.81
CA VAL A 271 23.91 -1.73 16.98
C VAL A 271 23.42 -0.88 15.81
#